data_514e3cb5014187a9d86f9268d72decee
#
_entry.id   514e3cb5014187a9d86f9268d72decee
#
_cell.length_a   1.000
_cell.length_b   1.000
_cell.length_c   1.000
_cell.angle_alpha   90.00
_cell.angle_beta   90.00
_cell.angle_gamma   90.00
#
_symmetry.space_group_name_H-M   'P 1'
#
loop_
_entity.id
_entity.type
_entity.pdbx_description
1 polymer ?
#
loop_
_entity_poly.entity_id
_entity_poly.type
_entity_poly.pdbx_seq_one_letter_code
_entity_poly.pdbx_strand_id
1 'polypeptide(L)'
;MPTLNDLYYTFIGNVKLNPEYTTQYNVGITYNKSFNGILRILEIQADGYYNQVRDKIVAMPTSNFFRWTMVNLGKVRIKGIDIAANAGWRFGTQWSIDTRINYTYQKAQDYTSTDDLYYKGQIPYVPLHNGSAVINAGYRNWELNYSFIYTGERYASRANTEENYVLPW
;
A
#
# COMPACT_ATOMS: atom_id res chain seq x y z
N MET A 1 -9.54 5.79 15.27
CA MET A 1 -10.95 5.61 15.67
C MET A 1 -11.69 4.89 14.55
N PRO A 2 -12.65 4.00 14.87
CA PRO A 2 -13.51 3.41 13.85
C PRO A 2 -14.26 4.52 13.10
N THR A 3 -14.46 4.35 11.79
CA THR A 3 -15.30 5.26 11.01
C THR A 3 -16.77 4.95 11.23
N LEU A 4 -17.66 5.87 10.85
CA LEU A 4 -19.11 5.63 10.90
C LEU A 4 -19.51 4.41 10.04
N ASN A 5 -18.82 4.19 8.92
CA ASN A 5 -19.04 3.03 8.06
C ASN A 5 -18.62 1.73 8.76
N ASP A 6 -17.48 1.72 9.47
CA ASP A 6 -17.03 0.54 10.21
C ASP A 6 -18.03 0.13 11.28
N LEU A 7 -18.70 1.11 11.90
CA LEU A 7 -19.65 0.88 12.99
C LEU A 7 -21.06 0.56 12.50
N TYR A 8 -21.57 1.29 11.53
CA TYR A 8 -22.99 1.34 11.22
C TYR A 8 -23.38 0.92 9.81
N TYR A 9 -22.43 0.56 8.94
CA TYR A 9 -22.80 0.07 7.61
C TYR A 9 -23.60 -1.23 7.71
N THR A 10 -24.82 -1.23 7.16
CA THR A 10 -25.89 -2.21 7.44
C THR A 10 -25.50 -3.69 7.27
N PHE A 11 -24.53 -4.00 6.40
CA PHE A 11 -24.16 -5.38 6.11
C PHE A 11 -22.79 -5.80 6.67
N ILE A 12 -21.94 -4.85 7.01
CA ILE A 12 -20.53 -5.08 7.36
C ILE A 12 -20.18 -4.47 8.72
N GLY A 13 -20.86 -3.41 9.13
CA GLY A 13 -20.55 -2.63 10.32
C GLY A 13 -20.65 -3.44 11.63
N ASN A 14 -19.83 -3.06 12.59
CA ASN A 14 -19.78 -3.66 13.91
C ASN A 14 -19.68 -2.56 14.99
N VAL A 15 -20.74 -2.34 15.71
CA VAL A 15 -20.85 -1.32 16.78
C VAL A 15 -19.97 -1.62 18.00
N LYS A 16 -19.38 -2.81 18.09
CA LYS A 16 -18.54 -3.25 19.21
C LYS A 16 -17.06 -3.00 18.97
N LEU A 17 -16.69 -2.28 17.90
CA LEU A 17 -15.29 -2.00 17.57
C LEU A 17 -14.65 -1.06 18.59
N ASN A 18 -13.45 -1.43 19.04
CA ASN A 18 -12.57 -0.58 19.83
C ASN A 18 -11.76 0.34 18.92
N PRO A 19 -11.32 1.51 19.41
CA PRO A 19 -10.37 2.35 18.71
C PRO A 19 -9.02 1.66 18.48
N GLU A 20 -8.43 1.87 17.31
CA GLU A 20 -7.05 1.45 17.04
C GLU A 20 -6.05 2.38 17.75
N TYR A 21 -4.96 1.79 18.24
CA TYR A 21 -3.80 2.51 18.78
C TYR A 21 -2.56 2.14 17.98
N THR A 22 -1.89 3.15 17.43
CA THR A 22 -0.71 2.92 16.60
C THR A 22 0.52 3.65 17.17
N THR A 23 1.62 2.91 17.29
CA THR A 23 2.95 3.48 17.50
C THR A 23 3.73 3.33 16.20
N GLN A 24 4.25 4.45 15.67
CA GLN A 24 4.92 4.51 14.38
C GLN A 24 6.37 4.98 14.52
N TYR A 25 7.26 4.34 13.78
CA TYR A 25 8.65 4.74 13.59
C TYR A 25 8.89 4.84 12.10
N ASN A 26 9.33 6.03 11.66
CA ASN A 26 9.59 6.31 10.25
C ASN A 26 10.97 6.93 10.10
N VAL A 27 11.68 6.54 9.04
CA VAL A 27 12.92 7.17 8.61
C VAL A 27 12.88 7.32 7.10
N GLY A 28 13.23 8.50 6.62
CA GLY A 28 13.21 8.80 5.19
C GLY A 28 14.46 9.52 4.74
N ILE A 29 14.79 9.33 3.46
CA ILE A 29 15.83 10.04 2.76
C ILE A 29 15.28 10.58 1.45
N THR A 30 15.65 11.81 1.12
CA THR A 30 15.28 12.44 -0.14
C THR A 30 16.54 12.92 -0.85
N TYR A 31 16.62 12.61 -2.14
CA TYR A 31 17.67 13.09 -3.03
C TYR A 31 17.04 13.87 -4.18
N ASN A 32 17.45 15.14 -4.34
CA ASN A 32 16.97 16.02 -5.39
C ASN A 32 18.16 16.58 -6.14
N LYS A 33 18.14 16.47 -7.46
CA LYS A 33 19.20 17.03 -8.30
C LYS A 33 18.66 17.55 -9.63
N SER A 34 19.08 18.76 -9.99
CA SER A 34 18.88 19.34 -11.31
C SER A 34 20.14 19.17 -12.15
N PHE A 35 19.96 18.95 -13.44
CA PHE A 35 21.03 18.72 -14.40
C PHE A 35 20.86 19.64 -15.61
N ASN A 36 21.95 19.96 -16.30
CA ASN A 36 21.94 20.75 -17.50
C ASN A 36 21.88 19.95 -18.81
N GLY A 37 21.76 18.61 -18.70
CA GLY A 37 21.70 17.69 -19.84
C GLY A 37 20.27 17.35 -20.30
N ILE A 38 20.11 16.21 -20.95
CA ILE A 38 18.82 15.66 -21.38
C ILE A 38 17.95 15.35 -20.15
N LEU A 39 18.50 14.69 -19.14
CA LEU A 39 17.89 14.60 -17.82
C LEU A 39 17.97 15.99 -17.17
N ARG A 40 16.84 16.55 -16.78
CA ARG A 40 16.73 17.88 -16.19
C ARG A 40 16.58 17.85 -14.69
N ILE A 41 15.80 16.90 -14.21
CA ILE A 41 15.53 16.74 -12.79
C ILE A 41 15.46 15.27 -12.45
N LEU A 42 15.99 14.93 -11.29
CA LEU A 42 15.84 13.61 -10.66
C LEU A 42 15.55 13.84 -9.18
N GLU A 43 14.43 13.31 -8.72
CA GLU A 43 14.04 13.28 -7.32
C GLU A 43 13.80 11.83 -6.93
N ILE A 44 14.40 11.40 -5.84
CA ILE A 44 14.22 10.06 -5.28
C ILE A 44 13.94 10.24 -3.79
N GLN A 45 12.87 9.64 -3.33
CA GLN A 45 12.52 9.54 -1.92
C GLN A 45 12.42 8.07 -1.54
N ALA A 46 12.99 7.72 -0.42
CA ALA A 46 12.86 6.38 0.16
C ALA A 46 12.53 6.52 1.66
N ASP A 47 11.42 5.93 2.07
CA ASP A 47 10.91 5.96 3.43
C ASP A 47 10.77 4.54 3.96
N GLY A 48 11.47 4.22 5.05
CA GLY A 48 11.31 2.98 5.79
C GLY A 48 10.41 3.20 7.00
N TYR A 49 9.50 2.26 7.30
CA TYR A 49 8.61 2.38 8.43
C TYR A 49 8.41 1.08 9.18
N TYR A 50 8.11 1.24 10.48
CA TYR A 50 7.70 0.16 11.36
C TYR A 50 6.58 0.64 12.26
N ASN A 51 5.39 0.00 12.14
CA ASN A 51 4.19 0.37 12.87
C ASN A 51 3.73 -0.81 13.73
N GLN A 52 3.43 -0.52 15.00
CA GLN A 52 2.75 -1.45 15.89
C GLN A 52 1.33 -0.96 16.12
N VAL A 53 0.36 -1.74 15.68
CA VAL A 53 -1.06 -1.41 15.82
C VAL A 53 -1.68 -2.38 16.83
N ARG A 54 -2.41 -1.85 17.80
CA ARG A 54 -3.29 -2.60 18.72
C ARG A 54 -4.72 -2.36 18.32
N ASP A 55 -5.54 -3.39 18.49
CA ASP A 55 -6.97 -3.37 18.13
C ASP A 55 -7.19 -2.97 16.65
N LYS A 56 -6.33 -3.47 15.74
CA LYS A 56 -6.40 -3.20 14.29
C LYS A 56 -7.77 -3.59 13.74
N ILE A 57 -8.47 -2.64 13.13
CA ILE A 57 -9.75 -2.88 12.45
C ILE A 57 -9.48 -3.44 11.06
N VAL A 58 -10.05 -4.59 10.77
CA VAL A 58 -9.97 -5.24 9.45
C VAL A 58 -11.33 -5.78 9.04
N ALA A 59 -11.58 -5.78 7.73
CA ALA A 59 -12.72 -6.48 7.16
C ALA A 59 -12.36 -7.96 7.02
N MET A 60 -13.17 -8.84 7.57
CA MET A 60 -12.97 -10.28 7.52
C MET A 60 -14.21 -10.96 6.96
N PRO A 61 -14.06 -11.98 6.09
CA PRO A 61 -15.17 -12.81 5.69
C PRO A 61 -15.69 -13.59 6.91
N THR A 62 -17.00 -13.70 7.03
CA THR A 62 -17.64 -14.57 8.02
C THR A 62 -17.57 -16.03 7.56
N SER A 63 -18.13 -16.97 8.33
CA SER A 63 -18.28 -18.37 7.91
C SER A 63 -19.00 -18.53 6.56
N ASN A 64 -19.82 -17.55 6.18
CA ASN A 64 -20.35 -17.41 4.82
C ASN A 64 -19.44 -16.43 4.07
N PHE A 65 -18.61 -16.91 3.13
CA PHE A 65 -17.65 -16.14 2.36
C PHE A 65 -18.23 -14.94 1.57
N PHE A 66 -19.54 -14.88 1.40
CA PHE A 66 -20.26 -13.76 0.78
C PHE A 66 -20.62 -12.64 1.77
N ARG A 67 -20.39 -12.85 3.07
CA ARG A 67 -20.66 -11.84 4.11
C ARG A 67 -19.38 -11.46 4.80
N TRP A 68 -19.16 -10.16 4.92
CA TRP A 68 -18.00 -9.56 5.59
C TRP A 68 -18.44 -8.92 6.89
N THR A 69 -17.53 -8.78 7.81
CA THR A 69 -17.72 -7.98 9.02
C THR A 69 -16.43 -7.30 9.42
N MET A 70 -16.55 -6.18 10.13
CA MET A 70 -15.41 -5.49 10.71
C MET A 70 -15.09 -6.09 12.07
N VAL A 71 -13.82 -6.41 12.29
CA VAL A 71 -13.33 -6.97 13.57
C VAL A 71 -12.06 -6.26 14.01
N ASN A 72 -11.83 -6.21 15.33
CA ASN A 72 -10.53 -5.84 15.85
C ASN A 72 -9.62 -7.07 15.90
N LEU A 73 -8.47 -7.01 15.21
CA LEU A 73 -7.34 -7.90 15.51
C LEU A 73 -6.54 -7.31 16.67
N GLY A 74 -6.06 -8.15 17.59
CA GLY A 74 -5.40 -7.70 18.81
C GLY A 74 -4.13 -6.88 18.54
N LYS A 75 -3.13 -7.49 17.88
CA LYS A 75 -1.86 -6.82 17.54
C LYS A 75 -1.48 -7.08 16.10
N VAL A 76 -1.13 -6.02 15.37
CA VAL A 76 -0.59 -6.10 14.02
C VAL A 76 0.74 -5.36 13.98
N ARG A 77 1.73 -5.96 13.34
CA ARG A 77 3.00 -5.31 13.02
C ARG A 77 3.08 -5.09 11.54
N ILE A 78 3.34 -3.85 11.16
CA ILE A 78 3.47 -3.46 9.76
C ILE A 78 4.86 -2.88 9.57
N LYS A 79 5.60 -3.42 8.62
CA LYS A 79 6.90 -2.91 8.22
C LYS A 79 6.97 -2.81 6.71
N GLY A 80 7.64 -1.79 6.24
CA GLY A 80 7.72 -1.60 4.81
C GLY A 80 8.71 -0.53 4.39
N ILE A 81 8.79 -0.39 3.07
CA ILE A 81 9.59 0.62 2.40
C ILE A 81 8.73 1.20 1.28
N ASP A 82 8.65 2.53 1.25
CA ASP A 82 8.05 3.29 0.16
C ASP A 82 9.16 3.98 -0.62
N ILE A 83 9.13 3.83 -1.94
CA ILE A 83 10.06 4.49 -2.85
C ILE A 83 9.26 5.30 -3.85
N ALA A 84 9.59 6.58 -3.98
CA ALA A 84 9.06 7.46 -5.01
C ALA A 84 10.21 8.01 -5.85
N ALA A 85 10.08 7.99 -7.16
CA ALA A 85 11.04 8.55 -8.09
C ALA A 85 10.33 9.43 -9.13
N ASN A 86 10.79 10.67 -9.28
CA ASN A 86 10.36 11.58 -10.30
C ASN A 86 11.56 11.92 -11.18
N ALA A 87 11.39 11.88 -12.51
CA ALA A 87 12.43 12.28 -13.43
C ALA A 87 11.83 13.03 -14.62
N GLY A 88 12.51 14.09 -15.03
CA GLY A 88 12.12 14.91 -16.17
C GLY A 88 13.22 14.97 -17.22
N TRP A 89 12.87 14.64 -18.45
CA TRP A 89 13.77 14.70 -19.61
C TRP A 89 13.30 15.72 -20.64
N ARG A 90 14.24 16.37 -21.30
CA ARG A 90 14.00 17.30 -22.40
C ARG A 90 14.95 17.00 -23.55
N PHE A 91 14.40 16.71 -24.71
CA PHE A 91 15.16 16.40 -25.91
C PHE A 91 14.99 17.55 -26.91
N GLY A 92 16.00 18.42 -26.98
CA GLY A 92 15.91 19.66 -27.72
C GLY A 92 14.82 20.57 -27.15
N THR A 93 14.14 21.31 -28.03
CA THR A 93 13.09 22.28 -27.67
C THR A 93 11.68 21.72 -27.85
N GLN A 94 11.54 20.51 -28.41
CA GLN A 94 10.26 20.02 -28.88
C GLN A 94 9.72 18.83 -28.05
N TRP A 95 10.60 18.01 -27.42
CA TRP A 95 10.21 16.83 -26.69
C TRP A 95 10.41 16.98 -25.19
N SER A 96 9.42 16.55 -24.45
CA SER A 96 9.48 16.42 -23.00
C SER A 96 8.97 15.06 -22.56
N ILE A 97 9.61 14.49 -21.56
CA ILE A 97 9.11 13.29 -20.87
C ILE A 97 9.24 13.54 -19.39
N ASP A 98 8.14 13.40 -18.67
CA ASP A 98 8.12 13.47 -17.22
C ASP A 98 7.56 12.15 -16.69
N THR A 99 8.27 11.50 -15.77
CA THR A 99 7.86 10.23 -15.18
C THR A 99 7.77 10.33 -13.68
N ARG A 100 6.78 9.63 -13.12
CA ARG A 100 6.65 9.39 -11.70
C ARG A 100 6.44 7.91 -11.48
N ILE A 101 7.26 7.31 -10.62
CA ILE A 101 7.18 5.90 -10.24
C ILE A 101 7.05 5.86 -8.74
N ASN A 102 6.09 5.10 -8.23
CA ASN A 102 5.97 4.78 -6.82
C ASN A 102 6.00 3.26 -6.65
N TYR A 103 6.66 2.82 -5.60
CA TYR A 103 6.74 1.42 -5.23
C TYR A 103 6.64 1.29 -3.72
N THR A 104 5.81 0.36 -3.25
CA THR A 104 5.65 0.02 -1.85
C THR A 104 5.91 -1.46 -1.64
N TYR A 105 6.80 -1.78 -0.73
CA TYR A 105 6.88 -3.09 -0.09
C TYR A 105 6.31 -2.99 1.31
N GLN A 106 5.29 -3.82 1.62
CA GLN A 106 4.62 -3.78 2.92
C GLN A 106 4.35 -5.20 3.44
N LYS A 107 4.88 -5.49 4.61
CA LYS A 107 4.60 -6.72 5.33
C LYS A 107 3.77 -6.41 6.58
N ALA A 108 2.48 -6.76 6.55
CA ALA A 108 1.54 -6.59 7.66
C ALA A 108 1.21 -7.96 8.26
N GLN A 109 1.57 -8.20 9.51
CA GLN A 109 1.47 -9.52 10.14
C GLN A 109 0.67 -9.47 11.44
N ASP A 110 -0.09 -10.54 11.68
CA ASP A 110 -0.83 -10.75 12.92
C ASP A 110 0.11 -11.23 14.05
N TYR A 111 0.16 -10.47 15.14
CA TYR A 111 0.92 -10.77 16.35
C TYR A 111 0.02 -10.84 17.59
N THR A 112 -1.25 -11.16 17.41
CA THR A 112 -2.26 -11.15 18.47
C THR A 112 -1.96 -12.17 19.56
N SER A 113 -1.74 -13.42 19.22
CA SER A 113 -1.45 -14.50 20.17
C SER A 113 -0.46 -15.50 19.57
N THR A 114 0.52 -15.92 20.39
CA THR A 114 1.48 -16.96 20.00
C THR A 114 0.83 -18.34 19.81
N ASP A 115 -0.34 -18.55 20.44
CA ASP A 115 -1.06 -19.81 20.38
C ASP A 115 -2.06 -19.87 19.21
N ASP A 116 -2.21 -18.74 18.46
CA ASP A 116 -3.05 -18.69 17.27
C ASP A 116 -2.32 -19.35 16.09
N LEU A 117 -3.01 -20.25 15.38
CA LEU A 117 -2.50 -20.90 14.15
C LEU A 117 -2.04 -19.89 13.08
N TYR A 118 -2.58 -18.69 13.11
CA TYR A 118 -2.29 -17.62 12.14
C TYR A 118 -1.25 -16.62 12.67
N TYR A 119 -0.57 -16.92 13.77
CA TYR A 119 0.48 -16.07 14.33
C TYR A 119 1.58 -15.81 13.31
N LYS A 120 1.92 -14.52 13.11
CA LYS A 120 2.82 -14.02 12.06
C LYS A 120 2.30 -14.21 10.62
N GLY A 121 1.08 -14.64 10.41
CA GLY A 121 0.44 -14.64 9.10
C GLY A 121 0.26 -13.24 8.56
N GLN A 122 0.31 -13.10 7.23
CA GLN A 122 0.01 -11.84 6.54
C GLN A 122 -1.47 -11.51 6.70
N ILE A 123 -1.77 -10.24 6.95
CA ILE A 123 -3.14 -9.76 7.00
C ILE A 123 -3.80 -9.95 5.62
N PRO A 124 -5.00 -10.53 5.55
CA PRO A 124 -5.72 -10.69 4.30
C PRO A 124 -5.89 -9.38 3.52
N TYR A 125 -5.89 -9.50 2.20
CA TYR A 125 -6.06 -8.40 1.24
C TYR A 125 -5.01 -7.30 1.31
N VAL A 126 -3.94 -7.47 2.07
CA VAL A 126 -2.78 -6.56 2.08
C VAL A 126 -1.70 -7.15 1.19
N PRO A 127 -1.47 -6.61 0.00
CA PRO A 127 -0.42 -7.10 -0.90
C PRO A 127 0.96 -6.76 -0.34
N LEU A 128 1.94 -7.63 -0.61
CA LEU A 128 3.34 -7.38 -0.25
C LEU A 128 3.98 -6.30 -1.12
N HIS A 129 3.57 -6.23 -2.38
CA HIS A 129 4.14 -5.34 -3.38
C HIS A 129 3.05 -4.54 -4.07
N ASN A 130 3.20 -3.24 -4.15
CA ASN A 130 2.37 -2.34 -4.94
C ASN A 130 3.25 -1.41 -5.74
N GLY A 131 2.76 -0.98 -6.88
CA GLY A 131 3.47 -0.02 -7.69
C GLY A 131 2.54 0.82 -8.56
N SER A 132 3.00 1.99 -8.92
CA SER A 132 2.36 2.81 -9.93
C SER A 132 3.39 3.55 -10.75
N ALA A 133 3.07 3.79 -12.01
CA ALA A 133 3.88 4.60 -12.90
C ALA A 133 2.99 5.56 -13.68
N VAL A 134 3.44 6.80 -13.81
CA VAL A 134 2.81 7.81 -14.67
C VAL A 134 3.88 8.34 -15.60
N ILE A 135 3.58 8.39 -16.88
CA ILE A 135 4.45 8.94 -17.93
C ILE A 135 3.66 10.00 -18.67
N ASN A 136 4.20 11.22 -18.69
CA ASN A 136 3.70 12.32 -19.49
C ASN A 136 4.72 12.60 -20.59
N ALA A 137 4.31 12.46 -21.84
CA ALA A 137 5.15 12.73 -23.00
C ALA A 137 4.56 13.89 -23.80
N GLY A 138 5.36 14.94 -23.99
CA GLY A 138 4.99 16.11 -24.76
C GLY A 138 5.81 16.21 -26.05
N TYR A 139 5.16 16.55 -27.14
CA TYR A 139 5.79 16.90 -28.41
C TYR A 139 5.10 18.09 -29.04
N ARG A 140 5.76 19.22 -29.07
CA ARG A 140 5.19 20.52 -29.56
C ARG A 140 3.86 20.83 -28.83
N ASN A 141 2.73 20.74 -29.54
CA ASN A 141 1.37 21.01 -29.02
C ASN A 141 0.62 19.74 -28.64
N TRP A 142 1.28 18.56 -28.65
CA TRP A 142 0.68 17.27 -28.31
C TRP A 142 1.18 16.80 -26.96
N GLU A 143 0.25 16.29 -26.14
CA GLU A 143 0.56 15.64 -24.86
C GLU A 143 -0.08 14.26 -24.81
N LEU A 144 0.69 13.28 -24.36
CA LEU A 144 0.24 11.92 -24.08
C LEU A 144 0.50 11.62 -22.62
N ASN A 145 -0.55 11.22 -21.92
CA ASN A 145 -0.48 10.79 -20.53
C ASN A 145 -0.79 9.29 -20.45
N TYR A 146 0.09 8.53 -19.82
CA TYR A 146 -0.10 7.11 -19.55
C TYR A 146 0.07 6.85 -18.06
N SER A 147 -0.86 6.10 -17.47
CA SER A 147 -0.78 5.65 -16.08
C SER A 147 -0.94 4.16 -15.96
N PHE A 148 -0.15 3.56 -15.08
CA PHE A 148 -0.15 2.14 -14.78
C PHE A 148 -0.19 1.95 -13.28
N ILE A 149 -0.99 0.97 -12.82
CA ILE A 149 -1.07 0.56 -11.41
C ILE A 149 -0.85 -0.95 -11.35
N TYR A 150 -0.03 -1.38 -10.43
CA TYR A 150 0.23 -2.78 -10.12
C TYR A 150 -0.13 -3.06 -8.66
N THR A 151 -0.99 -4.02 -8.44
CA THR A 151 -1.29 -4.57 -7.12
C THR A 151 -0.81 -6.01 -7.09
N GLY A 152 0.15 -6.27 -6.23
CA GLY A 152 0.78 -7.58 -6.09
C GLY A 152 -0.12 -8.64 -5.47
N GLU A 153 0.42 -9.82 -5.36
CA GLU A 153 -0.20 -10.98 -4.73
C GLU A 153 -0.59 -10.69 -3.28
N ARG A 154 -1.73 -11.24 -2.87
CA ARG A 154 -2.26 -11.09 -1.52
C ARG A 154 -3.08 -12.30 -1.12
N TYR A 155 -3.13 -12.61 0.14
CA TYR A 155 -3.99 -13.67 0.66
C TYR A 155 -5.44 -13.20 0.84
N ALA A 156 -6.39 -14.05 0.53
CA ALA A 156 -7.82 -13.79 0.74
C ALA A 156 -8.28 -14.22 2.14
N SER A 157 -7.47 -14.99 2.88
CA SER A 157 -7.80 -15.43 4.23
C SER A 157 -6.60 -15.37 5.17
N ARG A 158 -6.84 -15.50 6.49
CA ARG A 158 -5.79 -15.55 7.52
C ARG A 158 -4.90 -16.80 7.42
N ALA A 159 -5.37 -17.86 6.76
CA ALA A 159 -4.64 -19.12 6.66
C ALA A 159 -3.37 -18.99 5.79
N ASN A 160 -3.26 -17.97 4.96
CA ASN A 160 -2.11 -17.71 4.08
C ASN A 160 -1.71 -18.95 3.24
N THR A 161 -2.67 -19.75 2.80
CA THR A 161 -2.46 -20.91 1.93
C THR A 161 -2.52 -20.52 0.46
N GLU A 162 -1.90 -21.32 -0.41
CA GLU A 162 -1.93 -21.08 -1.86
C GLU A 162 -3.35 -21.06 -2.44
N GLU A 163 -4.27 -21.84 -1.90
CA GLU A 163 -5.68 -21.85 -2.30
C GLU A 163 -6.39 -20.50 -2.04
N ASN A 164 -5.85 -19.70 -1.14
CA ASN A 164 -6.39 -18.39 -0.78
C ASN A 164 -5.59 -17.22 -1.37
N TYR A 165 -4.81 -17.47 -2.40
CA TYR A 165 -4.06 -16.44 -3.10
C TYR A 165 -4.95 -15.67 -4.07
N VAL A 166 -4.87 -14.34 -4.01
CA VAL A 166 -5.43 -13.45 -5.03
C VAL A 166 -4.28 -13.03 -5.92
N LEU A 167 -4.36 -13.36 -7.21
CA LEU A 167 -3.35 -13.03 -8.19
C LEU A 167 -3.18 -11.51 -8.36
N PRO A 168 -1.99 -11.06 -8.80
CA PRO A 168 -1.73 -9.66 -9.10
C PRO A 168 -2.56 -9.17 -10.29
N TRP A 169 -2.86 -7.90 -10.34
CA TRP A 169 -3.53 -7.19 -11.44
C TRP A 169 -3.08 -5.74 -11.56
#